data_ad11fcfd58615e4d9a922bd3e9e361a8
#
_entry.id   ad11fcfd58615e4d9a922bd3e9e361a8
#
_cell.length_a   1.000
_cell.length_b   1.000
_cell.length_c   1.000
_cell.angle_alpha   90.00
_cell.angle_beta   90.00
_cell.angle_gamma   90.00
#
_symmetry.space_group_name_H-M   'P 1'
#
loop_
_entity.id
_entity.type
_entity.pdbx_description
1 polymer ?
#
loop_
_entity_poly.entity_id
_entity_poly.type
_entity_poly.pdbx_seq_one_letter_code
_entity_poly.pdbx_strand_id
1 'polypeptide(L)'
;MSTLTVAAVQYDIQWLDQQANFKHLEQLISDYFKANTTVDLLLLPETFSTGFCINRKDVQEPKNGGIALAWLKKIAQQYNCVVAGSVLVSQNDKKANRFYWVFADGTVEYYDKRHLFRLGKEQDHVEQGQERKVITINGIKILPLVCYDLRFPVWSRNRQDYDLMVNVANWPAARRHIWDTLLKARAMENQSFVVGVNRVGADGVDTAHSGGTTIIDFTGETIVAASDNQQQIITTQLDFSKLEQFKDNFPAFLDADEFALT
;
A
#
# COMPACT_ATOMS: atom_id res chain seq x y z
N MET A 1 2.00 -22.64 11.83
CA MET A 1 1.16 -21.43 12.00
C MET A 1 1.70 -20.39 11.04
N SER A 2 0.89 -19.92 10.13
CA SER A 2 1.30 -18.89 9.17
C SER A 2 1.09 -17.51 9.79
N THR A 3 2.19 -16.82 10.12
CA THR A 3 2.15 -15.45 10.63
C THR A 3 2.94 -14.54 9.69
N LEU A 4 2.60 -13.25 9.68
CA LEU A 4 3.30 -12.21 8.93
C LEU A 4 3.44 -10.97 9.80
N THR A 5 4.65 -10.52 10.06
CA THR A 5 4.89 -9.26 10.76
C THR A 5 4.93 -8.12 9.77
N VAL A 6 3.92 -7.23 9.85
CA VAL A 6 3.75 -6.09 8.93
C VAL A 6 4.10 -4.80 9.66
N ALA A 7 4.92 -3.97 9.03
CA ALA A 7 5.21 -2.60 9.43
C ALA A 7 4.72 -1.62 8.36
N ALA A 8 4.00 -0.58 8.76
CA ALA A 8 3.43 0.42 7.87
C ALA A 8 3.88 1.83 8.25
N VAL A 9 4.45 2.54 7.29
CA VAL A 9 5.08 3.85 7.48
C VAL A 9 4.09 4.96 7.18
N GLN A 10 3.80 5.79 8.16
CA GLN A 10 3.11 7.06 8.01
C GLN A 10 4.11 8.17 8.14
N TYR A 11 4.31 8.98 7.10
CA TYR A 11 5.28 10.08 7.15
C TYR A 11 4.87 11.26 6.26
N ASP A 12 5.52 12.41 6.46
CA ASP A 12 5.34 13.61 5.66
C ASP A 12 6.26 13.56 4.44
N ILE A 13 5.66 13.37 3.27
CA ILE A 13 6.40 13.27 2.00
C ILE A 13 6.84 14.67 1.58
N GLN A 14 8.15 14.89 1.49
CA GLN A 14 8.72 16.13 0.96
C GLN A 14 8.39 16.22 -0.53
N TRP A 15 7.62 17.25 -0.90
CA TRP A 15 7.12 17.42 -2.25
C TRP A 15 8.25 17.56 -3.28
N LEU A 16 8.28 16.67 -4.28
CA LEU A 16 9.24 16.58 -5.38
C LEU A 16 10.70 16.30 -4.99
N ASP A 17 11.03 16.15 -3.72
CA ASP A 17 12.41 15.94 -3.27
C ASP A 17 12.67 14.47 -2.90
N GLN A 18 13.04 13.68 -3.90
CA GLN A 18 13.34 12.26 -3.71
C GLN A 18 14.47 12.01 -2.71
N GLN A 19 15.53 12.81 -2.77
CA GLN A 19 16.70 12.59 -1.92
C GLN A 19 16.38 12.90 -0.46
N ALA A 20 15.62 13.96 -0.19
CA ALA A 20 15.15 14.27 1.16
C ALA A 20 14.22 13.15 1.68
N ASN A 21 13.31 12.63 0.84
CA ASN A 21 12.44 11.52 1.21
C ASN A 21 13.22 10.25 1.53
N PHE A 22 14.19 9.87 0.69
CA PHE A 22 15.03 8.70 0.96
C PHE A 22 15.82 8.84 2.26
N LYS A 23 16.47 9.97 2.46
CA LYS A 23 17.23 10.24 3.70
C LYS A 23 16.33 10.19 4.95
N HIS A 24 15.15 10.81 4.85
CA HIS A 24 14.18 10.81 5.95
C HIS A 24 13.66 9.41 6.27
N LEU A 25 13.28 8.65 5.25
CA LEU A 25 12.84 7.26 5.41
C LEU A 25 13.95 6.36 5.95
N GLU A 26 15.20 6.50 5.48
CA GLU A 26 16.34 5.75 6.03
C GLU A 26 16.50 5.98 7.52
N GLN A 27 16.33 7.23 7.99
CA GLN A 27 16.41 7.53 9.41
C GLN A 27 15.24 6.90 10.18
N LEU A 28 14.00 7.09 9.74
CA LEU A 28 12.81 6.52 10.39
C LEU A 28 12.89 4.99 10.47
N ILE A 29 13.26 4.34 9.37
CA ILE A 29 13.37 2.88 9.28
C ILE A 29 14.53 2.39 10.17
N SER A 30 15.68 3.06 10.13
CA SER A 30 16.83 2.70 10.97
C SER A 30 16.48 2.77 12.46
N ASP A 31 15.80 3.85 12.88
CA ASP A 31 15.41 4.01 14.28
C ASP A 31 14.38 2.98 14.71
N TYR A 32 13.43 2.64 13.82
CA TYR A 32 12.47 1.58 14.06
C TYR A 32 13.16 0.21 14.25
N PHE A 33 14.10 -0.17 13.37
CA PHE A 33 14.78 -1.46 13.44
C PHE A 33 15.80 -1.59 14.60
N LYS A 34 16.22 -0.49 15.22
CA LYS A 34 16.99 -0.54 16.49
C LYS A 34 16.16 -1.13 17.64
N ALA A 35 14.86 -0.90 17.65
CA ALA A 35 13.94 -1.35 18.70
C ALA A 35 13.16 -2.63 18.31
N ASN A 36 13.14 -3.01 17.03
CA ASN A 36 12.34 -4.11 16.50
C ASN A 36 13.21 -4.99 15.59
N THR A 37 13.23 -6.29 15.84
CA THR A 37 14.20 -7.19 15.21
C THR A 37 13.69 -7.93 13.99
N THR A 38 12.38 -8.07 13.79
CA THR A 38 11.80 -8.88 12.71
C THR A 38 10.60 -8.18 12.08
N VAL A 39 10.68 -7.99 10.77
CA VAL A 39 9.57 -7.53 9.91
C VAL A 39 9.62 -8.38 8.65
N ASP A 40 8.50 -8.93 8.22
CA ASP A 40 8.39 -9.63 6.96
C ASP A 40 8.05 -8.69 5.81
N LEU A 41 7.21 -7.67 6.08
CA LEU A 41 6.71 -6.71 5.10
C LEU A 41 6.73 -5.29 5.65
N LEU A 42 7.51 -4.41 5.01
CA LEU A 42 7.56 -2.97 5.27
C LEU A 42 6.82 -2.22 4.15
N LEU A 43 5.80 -1.45 4.52
CA LEU A 43 4.92 -0.75 3.59
C LEU A 43 5.13 0.77 3.64
N LEU A 44 5.28 1.38 2.48
CA LEU A 44 5.42 2.82 2.27
C LEU A 44 4.16 3.38 1.58
N PRO A 45 3.83 4.67 1.75
CA PRO A 45 2.69 5.31 1.10
C PRO A 45 2.75 5.31 -0.44
N GLU A 46 1.65 5.70 -1.08
CA GLU A 46 1.60 5.98 -2.51
C GLU A 46 2.59 7.07 -2.89
N THR A 47 3.29 6.89 -4.03
CA THR A 47 4.28 7.83 -4.56
C THR A 47 5.26 8.35 -3.50
N PHE A 48 5.75 7.40 -2.68
CA PHE A 48 6.52 7.68 -1.47
C PHE A 48 7.76 8.55 -1.70
N SER A 49 8.32 8.53 -2.89
CA SER A 49 9.57 9.27 -3.20
C SER A 49 9.33 10.72 -3.62
N THR A 50 8.11 11.10 -4.08
CA THR A 50 7.86 12.42 -4.71
C THR A 50 6.57 13.11 -4.27
N GLY A 51 5.63 12.38 -3.67
CA GLY A 51 4.23 12.79 -3.54
C GLY A 51 3.46 12.60 -4.84
N PHE A 52 2.16 12.85 -4.81
CA PHE A 52 1.24 12.62 -5.94
C PHE A 52 1.34 13.75 -6.99
N CYS A 53 2.46 13.80 -7.72
CA CYS A 53 2.83 14.84 -8.67
C CYS A 53 2.64 14.39 -10.14
N ILE A 54 1.49 13.85 -10.49
CA ILE A 54 1.19 13.19 -11.76
C ILE A 54 1.42 14.05 -13.00
N ASN A 55 1.28 15.38 -12.91
CA ASN A 55 1.48 16.32 -13.98
C ASN A 55 2.96 16.73 -14.23
N ARG A 56 3.88 16.31 -13.35
CA ARG A 56 5.31 16.61 -13.44
C ARG A 56 6.04 15.53 -14.24
N LYS A 57 6.85 15.92 -15.22
CA LYS A 57 7.66 15.00 -16.04
C LYS A 57 9.10 14.83 -15.53
N ASP A 58 9.57 15.83 -14.81
CA ASP A 58 10.95 15.93 -14.33
C ASP A 58 11.27 15.05 -13.10
N VAL A 59 10.25 14.49 -12.46
CA VAL A 59 10.40 13.65 -11.25
C VAL A 59 9.88 12.22 -11.43
N GLN A 60 9.51 11.83 -12.65
CA GLN A 60 9.13 10.44 -12.91
C GLN A 60 10.36 9.56 -13.07
N GLU A 61 10.26 8.35 -12.55
CA GLU A 61 11.29 7.33 -12.76
C GLU A 61 11.25 6.78 -14.19
N PRO A 62 12.37 6.28 -14.73
CA PRO A 62 12.34 5.53 -15.97
C PRO A 62 11.51 4.26 -15.84
N LYS A 63 11.09 3.65 -16.94
CA LYS A 63 10.23 2.45 -16.98
C LYS A 63 10.74 1.29 -16.12
N ASN A 64 12.04 1.17 -15.95
CA ASN A 64 12.68 0.16 -15.11
C ASN A 64 12.75 0.52 -13.62
N GLY A 65 12.11 1.63 -13.18
CA GLY A 65 11.96 2.02 -11.77
C GLY A 65 13.07 2.90 -11.19
N GLY A 66 14.15 3.14 -11.93
CA GLY A 66 15.19 4.12 -11.59
C GLY A 66 15.77 4.05 -10.19
N ILE A 67 16.01 5.25 -9.61
CA ILE A 67 16.63 5.38 -8.29
C ILE A 67 15.71 4.95 -7.15
N ALA A 68 14.39 5.12 -7.32
CA ALA A 68 13.43 4.70 -6.29
C ALA A 68 13.39 3.17 -6.15
N LEU A 69 13.39 2.42 -7.27
CA LEU A 69 13.49 0.96 -7.20
C LEU A 69 14.84 0.51 -6.66
N ALA A 70 15.93 1.17 -7.03
CA ALA A 70 17.26 0.88 -6.50
C ALA A 70 17.30 1.09 -4.97
N TRP A 71 16.66 2.15 -4.48
CA TRP A 71 16.52 2.41 -3.04
C TRP A 71 15.68 1.34 -2.34
N LEU A 72 14.54 0.94 -2.89
CA LEU A 72 13.72 -0.15 -2.34
C LEU A 72 14.53 -1.45 -2.22
N LYS A 73 15.32 -1.80 -3.25
CA LYS A 73 16.22 -2.99 -3.21
C LYS A 73 17.26 -2.89 -2.10
N LYS A 74 17.89 -1.72 -1.94
CA LYS A 74 18.84 -1.47 -0.84
C LYS A 74 18.20 -1.73 0.52
N ILE A 75 17.01 -1.17 0.77
CA ILE A 75 16.32 -1.31 2.05
C ILE A 75 15.86 -2.75 2.28
N ALA A 76 15.30 -3.42 1.27
CA ALA A 76 14.87 -4.81 1.36
C ALA A 76 16.03 -5.75 1.73
N GLN A 77 17.18 -5.58 1.08
CA GLN A 77 18.37 -6.36 1.38
C GLN A 77 18.94 -6.03 2.77
N GLN A 78 19.01 -4.74 3.13
CA GLN A 78 19.58 -4.29 4.40
C GLN A 78 18.84 -4.84 5.61
N TYR A 79 17.50 -4.89 5.55
CA TYR A 79 16.66 -5.32 6.68
C TYR A 79 16.08 -6.73 6.50
N ASN A 80 16.47 -7.42 5.43
CA ASN A 80 16.03 -8.78 5.12
C ASN A 80 14.50 -8.96 5.18
N CYS A 81 13.76 -8.04 4.55
CA CYS A 81 12.30 -8.06 4.48
C CYS A 81 11.81 -7.68 3.09
N VAL A 82 10.53 -7.91 2.82
CA VAL A 82 9.90 -7.35 1.62
C VAL A 82 9.59 -5.87 1.88
N VAL A 83 9.99 -4.99 0.95
CA VAL A 83 9.68 -3.56 1.01
C VAL A 83 8.77 -3.19 -0.15
N ALA A 84 7.64 -2.55 0.15
CA ALA A 84 6.68 -2.20 -0.88
C ALA A 84 6.22 -0.74 -0.78
N GLY A 85 6.15 -0.06 -1.93
CA GLY A 85 5.72 1.34 -2.05
C GLY A 85 5.45 1.71 -3.50
N SER A 86 4.57 2.67 -3.78
CA SER A 86 4.32 3.04 -5.17
C SER A 86 5.19 4.21 -5.64
N VAL A 87 5.44 4.22 -6.94
CA VAL A 87 6.31 5.18 -7.64
C VAL A 87 5.67 5.55 -8.98
N LEU A 88 5.83 6.78 -9.41
CA LEU A 88 5.47 7.19 -10.77
C LEU A 88 6.61 6.82 -11.73
N VAL A 89 6.35 5.91 -12.66
CA VAL A 89 7.33 5.47 -13.67
C VAL A 89 6.87 5.83 -15.08
N SER A 90 7.82 6.04 -16.01
CA SER A 90 7.53 6.20 -17.43
C SER A 90 6.85 4.95 -17.98
N GLN A 91 5.74 5.15 -18.69
CA GLN A 91 5.02 4.07 -19.37
C GLN A 91 4.46 4.61 -20.68
N ASN A 92 4.98 4.13 -21.81
CA ASN A 92 4.67 4.65 -23.14
C ASN A 92 4.78 6.21 -23.18
N ASP A 93 3.72 6.92 -23.62
CA ASP A 93 3.67 8.39 -23.65
C ASP A 93 3.18 9.01 -22.32
N LYS A 94 2.84 8.17 -21.34
CA LYS A 94 2.33 8.57 -20.02
C LYS A 94 3.20 8.01 -18.88
N LYS A 95 2.63 7.89 -17.72
CA LYS A 95 3.21 7.24 -16.53
C LYS A 95 2.38 6.02 -16.14
N ALA A 96 2.94 5.16 -15.30
CA ALA A 96 2.18 4.25 -14.44
C ALA A 96 2.41 4.64 -12.98
N ASN A 97 1.38 4.54 -12.16
CA ASN A 97 1.51 4.57 -10.70
C ASN A 97 1.74 3.13 -10.27
N ARG A 98 3.02 2.76 -10.16
CA ARG A 98 3.48 1.37 -9.99
C ARG A 98 3.80 1.08 -8.55
N PHE A 99 3.08 0.14 -7.96
CA PHE A 99 3.30 -0.35 -6.62
C PHE A 99 4.27 -1.52 -6.66
N TYR A 100 5.53 -1.24 -6.34
CA TYR A 100 6.61 -2.23 -6.28
C TYR A 100 6.56 -3.04 -4.98
N TRP A 101 6.92 -4.31 -5.11
CA TRP A 101 7.13 -5.28 -4.03
C TRP A 101 8.51 -5.88 -4.24
N VAL A 102 9.44 -5.51 -3.38
CA VAL A 102 10.87 -5.83 -3.54
C VAL A 102 11.28 -6.77 -2.42
N PHE A 103 11.66 -7.97 -2.79
CA PHE A 103 12.11 -9.01 -1.88
C PHE A 103 13.59 -8.85 -1.54
N ALA A 104 14.03 -9.40 -0.38
CA ALA A 104 15.40 -9.28 0.08
C ALA A 104 16.42 -9.96 -0.87
N ASP A 105 16.01 -10.98 -1.63
CA ASP A 105 16.80 -11.64 -2.66
C ASP A 105 16.96 -10.85 -3.96
N GLY A 106 16.34 -9.68 -4.05
CA GLY A 106 16.34 -8.82 -5.23
C GLY A 106 15.20 -9.07 -6.23
N THR A 107 14.36 -10.08 -6.00
CA THR A 107 13.14 -10.32 -6.79
C THR A 107 12.22 -9.11 -6.69
N VAL A 108 11.59 -8.74 -7.80
CA VAL A 108 10.69 -7.60 -7.89
C VAL A 108 9.39 -8.02 -8.53
N GLU A 109 8.30 -7.80 -7.82
CA GLU A 109 6.94 -7.84 -8.36
C GLU A 109 6.35 -6.44 -8.34
N TYR A 110 5.27 -6.21 -9.11
CA TYR A 110 4.58 -4.92 -9.11
C TYR A 110 3.12 -5.04 -9.52
N TYR A 111 2.36 -4.05 -9.12
CA TYR A 111 0.98 -3.79 -9.53
C TYR A 111 0.88 -2.36 -10.05
N ASP A 112 0.29 -2.15 -11.22
CA ASP A 112 -0.01 -0.82 -11.75
C ASP A 112 -1.45 -0.44 -11.36
N LYS A 113 -1.63 0.74 -10.79
CA LYS A 113 -2.92 1.27 -10.31
C LYS A 113 -4.00 1.15 -11.38
N ARG A 114 -5.11 0.49 -11.02
CA ARG A 114 -6.23 0.27 -11.94
C ARG A 114 -7.14 1.47 -12.10
N HIS A 115 -7.55 2.09 -10.99
CA HIS A 115 -8.55 3.15 -11.01
C HIS A 115 -7.88 4.51 -10.83
N LEU A 116 -7.97 5.32 -11.87
CA LEU A 116 -7.36 6.64 -11.92
C LEU A 116 -8.30 7.70 -11.36
N PHE A 117 -7.78 8.60 -10.53
CA PHE A 117 -8.53 9.64 -9.86
C PHE A 117 -8.92 10.78 -10.82
N ARG A 118 -10.12 10.67 -11.43
CA ARG A 118 -10.59 11.61 -12.46
C ARG A 118 -10.70 13.06 -11.97
N LEU A 119 -11.12 13.29 -10.72
CA LEU A 119 -11.19 14.63 -10.17
C LEU A 119 -9.82 15.32 -10.16
N GLY A 120 -8.75 14.55 -9.95
CA GLY A 120 -7.36 15.02 -10.07
C GLY A 120 -6.79 14.96 -11.49
N LYS A 121 -7.59 14.62 -12.50
CA LYS A 121 -7.18 14.47 -13.91
C LYS A 121 -6.06 13.44 -14.10
N GLU A 122 -5.99 12.42 -13.24
CA GLU A 122 -4.92 11.40 -13.29
C GLU A 122 -4.92 10.67 -14.64
N GLN A 123 -6.07 10.41 -15.23
CA GLN A 123 -6.21 9.74 -16.54
C GLN A 123 -5.54 10.51 -17.71
N ASP A 124 -5.29 11.79 -17.55
CA ASP A 124 -4.63 12.60 -18.60
C ASP A 124 -3.10 12.33 -18.61
N HIS A 125 -2.54 11.86 -17.49
CA HIS A 125 -1.11 11.72 -17.26
C HIS A 125 -0.65 10.29 -16.98
N VAL A 126 -1.54 9.43 -16.52
CA VAL A 126 -1.25 8.06 -16.06
C VAL A 126 -2.05 7.06 -16.88
N GLU A 127 -1.45 5.95 -17.24
CA GLU A 127 -2.13 4.78 -17.81
C GLU A 127 -2.68 3.91 -16.68
N GLN A 128 -3.91 3.42 -16.86
CA GLN A 128 -4.49 2.48 -15.91
C GLN A 128 -3.88 1.09 -16.05
N GLY A 129 -3.62 0.44 -14.94
CA GLY A 129 -3.24 -0.97 -14.92
C GLY A 129 -4.37 -1.86 -15.45
N GLN A 130 -4.02 -2.97 -16.10
CA GLN A 130 -4.99 -3.89 -16.69
C GLN A 130 -5.10 -5.20 -15.89
N GLU A 131 -4.09 -5.49 -15.09
CA GLU A 131 -3.93 -6.78 -14.42
C GLU A 131 -4.25 -6.67 -12.93
N ARG A 132 -5.18 -7.52 -12.45
CA ARG A 132 -5.40 -7.72 -11.03
C ARG A 132 -4.39 -8.77 -10.54
N LYS A 133 -3.49 -8.35 -9.70
CA LYS A 133 -2.35 -9.16 -9.25
C LYS A 133 -2.51 -9.57 -7.80
N VAL A 134 -2.04 -10.76 -7.45
CA VAL A 134 -1.87 -11.22 -6.08
C VAL A 134 -0.39 -11.52 -5.88
N ILE A 135 0.19 -11.00 -4.81
CA ILE A 135 1.58 -11.20 -4.41
C ILE A 135 1.63 -12.23 -3.28
N THR A 136 2.61 -13.10 -3.27
CA THR A 136 2.75 -14.10 -2.21
C THR A 136 4.02 -13.86 -1.38
N ILE A 137 3.87 -13.73 -0.06
CA ILE A 137 4.96 -13.61 0.91
C ILE A 137 4.79 -14.72 1.96
N ASN A 138 5.79 -15.58 2.13
CA ASN A 138 5.76 -16.68 3.11
C ASN A 138 4.48 -17.55 3.03
N GLY A 139 3.94 -17.74 1.82
CA GLY A 139 2.71 -18.48 1.57
C GLY A 139 1.40 -17.67 1.77
N ILE A 140 1.47 -16.45 2.30
CA ILE A 140 0.32 -15.56 2.46
C ILE A 140 0.06 -14.81 1.15
N LYS A 141 -1.18 -14.84 0.68
CA LYS A 141 -1.63 -14.18 -0.54
C LYS A 141 -2.09 -12.76 -0.24
N ILE A 142 -1.56 -11.78 -0.98
CA ILE A 142 -1.77 -10.35 -0.72
C ILE A 142 -2.29 -9.66 -1.97
N LEU A 143 -3.42 -8.96 -1.86
CA LEU A 143 -3.95 -8.10 -2.90
C LEU A 143 -3.39 -6.67 -2.75
N PRO A 144 -2.53 -6.20 -3.67
CA PRO A 144 -2.06 -4.82 -3.69
C PRO A 144 -3.09 -3.89 -4.34
N LEU A 145 -3.35 -2.75 -3.71
CA LEU A 145 -4.19 -1.68 -4.23
C LEU A 145 -3.51 -0.32 -4.02
N VAL A 146 -3.86 0.66 -4.85
CA VAL A 146 -3.34 2.02 -4.74
C VAL A 146 -4.48 3.03 -4.64
N CYS A 147 -4.60 3.66 -3.47
CA CYS A 147 -5.41 4.84 -3.18
C CYS A 147 -6.86 4.73 -3.69
N TYR A 148 -7.17 5.30 -4.85
CA TYR A 148 -8.51 5.37 -5.41
C TYR A 148 -9.12 3.99 -5.71
N ASP A 149 -8.28 2.93 -5.87
CA ASP A 149 -8.75 1.55 -6.01
C ASP A 149 -9.65 1.11 -4.86
N LEU A 150 -9.45 1.66 -3.65
CA LEU A 150 -10.26 1.38 -2.47
C LEU A 150 -11.76 1.61 -2.68
N ARG A 151 -12.14 2.51 -3.59
CA ARG A 151 -13.55 2.83 -3.88
C ARG A 151 -14.27 1.80 -4.74
N PHE A 152 -13.56 0.82 -5.29
CA PHE A 152 -14.10 -0.10 -6.30
C PHE A 152 -14.17 -1.53 -5.75
N PRO A 153 -15.31 -1.92 -5.12
CA PRO A 153 -15.44 -3.22 -4.45
C PRO A 153 -15.35 -4.39 -5.41
N VAL A 154 -15.79 -4.24 -6.65
CA VAL A 154 -15.73 -5.32 -7.65
C VAL A 154 -14.28 -5.72 -7.96
N TRP A 155 -13.36 -4.74 -8.05
CA TRP A 155 -11.94 -5.01 -8.27
C TRP A 155 -11.26 -5.67 -7.07
N SER A 156 -11.63 -5.26 -5.86
CA SER A 156 -11.07 -5.79 -4.62
C SER A 156 -11.81 -7.02 -4.09
N ARG A 157 -12.90 -7.47 -4.73
CA ARG A 157 -13.66 -8.62 -4.23
C ARG A 157 -12.77 -9.86 -4.14
N ASN A 158 -12.75 -10.45 -2.94
CA ASN A 158 -12.02 -11.69 -2.67
C ASN A 158 -12.75 -12.88 -3.31
N ARG A 159 -12.04 -13.58 -4.19
CA ARG A 159 -12.50 -14.83 -4.82
C ARG A 159 -11.76 -16.02 -4.24
N GLN A 160 -11.50 -15.99 -2.92
CA GLN A 160 -10.67 -16.92 -2.18
C GLN A 160 -9.21 -16.91 -2.68
N ASP A 161 -8.76 -15.78 -3.21
CA ASP A 161 -7.48 -15.63 -3.87
C ASP A 161 -6.50 -14.74 -3.08
N TYR A 162 -6.93 -14.17 -1.93
CA TYR A 162 -6.03 -13.46 -1.01
C TYR A 162 -6.50 -13.54 0.45
N ASP A 163 -5.56 -13.30 1.37
CA ASP A 163 -5.74 -13.33 2.83
C ASP A 163 -5.52 -11.94 3.45
N LEU A 164 -4.77 -11.09 2.76
CA LEU A 164 -4.45 -9.73 3.16
C LEU A 164 -4.68 -8.77 1.98
N MET A 165 -5.33 -7.64 2.23
CA MET A 165 -5.39 -6.52 1.29
C MET A 165 -4.51 -5.37 1.79
N VAL A 166 -3.68 -4.83 0.91
CA VAL A 166 -2.86 -3.65 1.19
C VAL A 166 -3.25 -2.52 0.27
N ASN A 167 -3.57 -1.34 0.84
CA ASN A 167 -3.85 -0.14 0.07
C ASN A 167 -2.91 1.00 0.51
N VAL A 168 -2.07 1.49 -0.39
CA VAL A 168 -1.17 2.63 -0.16
C VAL A 168 -1.73 3.90 -0.79
N ALA A 169 -1.64 5.06 -0.12
CA ALA A 169 -2.36 6.25 -0.54
C ALA A 169 -1.66 7.59 -0.26
N ASN A 170 -2.08 8.61 -1.04
CA ASN A 170 -2.10 10.03 -0.69
C ASN A 170 -3.57 10.43 -0.53
N TRP A 171 -4.21 10.00 0.55
CA TRP A 171 -5.64 10.22 0.79
C TRP A 171 -5.86 11.49 1.59
N PRO A 172 -6.58 12.51 1.04
CA PRO A 172 -6.74 13.81 1.67
C PRO A 172 -7.54 13.77 2.98
N ALA A 173 -7.17 14.61 3.93
CA ALA A 173 -7.83 14.76 5.23
C ALA A 173 -9.34 15.07 5.09
N ALA A 174 -9.73 15.88 4.10
CA ALA A 174 -11.13 16.21 3.83
C ALA A 174 -12.03 15.00 3.51
N ARG A 175 -11.43 13.85 3.16
CA ARG A 175 -12.12 12.59 2.86
C ARG A 175 -11.69 11.44 3.79
N ARG A 176 -11.09 11.74 4.94
CA ARG A 176 -10.58 10.77 5.89
C ARG A 176 -11.65 9.76 6.34
N HIS A 177 -12.86 10.21 6.66
CA HIS A 177 -13.95 9.33 7.06
C HIS A 177 -14.30 8.25 6.03
N ILE A 178 -14.14 8.57 4.73
CA ILE A 178 -14.36 7.60 3.66
C ILE A 178 -13.26 6.54 3.65
N TRP A 179 -12.01 6.96 3.86
CA TRP A 179 -10.86 6.06 3.97
C TRP A 179 -11.06 5.05 5.10
N ASP A 180 -11.35 5.53 6.30
CA ASP A 180 -11.55 4.71 7.49
C ASP A 180 -12.72 3.72 7.31
N THR A 181 -13.84 4.20 6.75
CA THR A 181 -15.04 3.37 6.51
C THR A 181 -14.78 2.29 5.47
N LEU A 182 -14.16 2.66 4.34
CA LEU A 182 -13.94 1.71 3.25
C LEU A 182 -12.91 0.65 3.59
N LEU A 183 -11.84 0.95 4.33
CA LEU A 183 -10.88 -0.06 4.78
C LEU A 183 -11.56 -1.12 5.64
N LYS A 184 -12.40 -0.71 6.59
CA LYS A 184 -13.17 -1.64 7.43
C LYS A 184 -14.16 -2.46 6.60
N ALA A 185 -14.88 -1.81 5.68
CA ALA A 185 -15.81 -2.51 4.78
C ALA A 185 -15.08 -3.58 3.96
N ARG A 186 -13.90 -3.27 3.41
CA ARG A 186 -13.09 -4.24 2.65
C ARG A 186 -12.67 -5.43 3.50
N ALA A 187 -12.30 -5.21 4.76
CA ALA A 187 -11.93 -6.29 5.67
C ALA A 187 -13.11 -7.25 5.90
N MET A 188 -14.27 -6.70 6.26
CA MET A 188 -15.47 -7.48 6.60
C MET A 188 -16.05 -8.23 5.40
N GLU A 189 -16.29 -7.53 4.27
CA GLU A 189 -16.95 -8.11 3.10
C GLU A 189 -16.10 -9.16 2.38
N ASN A 190 -14.76 -9.10 2.54
CA ASN A 190 -13.81 -10.00 1.92
C ASN A 190 -13.22 -11.04 2.87
N GLN A 191 -13.59 -11.00 4.15
CA GLN A 191 -13.04 -11.87 5.19
C GLN A 191 -11.51 -11.95 5.07
N SER A 192 -10.84 -10.80 5.14
CA SER A 192 -9.38 -10.68 5.00
C SER A 192 -8.83 -9.62 5.95
N PHE A 193 -7.56 -9.74 6.32
CA PHE A 193 -6.87 -8.61 6.93
C PHE A 193 -6.76 -7.44 5.94
N VAL A 194 -6.71 -6.21 6.46
CA VAL A 194 -6.52 -5.00 5.65
C VAL A 194 -5.46 -4.11 6.26
N VAL A 195 -4.50 -3.66 5.43
CA VAL A 195 -3.54 -2.63 5.78
C VAL A 195 -3.74 -1.42 4.89
N GLY A 196 -4.12 -0.30 5.49
CA GLY A 196 -4.15 1.00 4.84
C GLY A 196 -2.92 1.81 5.22
N VAL A 197 -2.18 2.32 4.24
CA VAL A 197 -0.98 3.14 4.45
C VAL A 197 -1.18 4.50 3.82
N ASN A 198 -1.19 5.56 4.63
CA ASN A 198 -1.40 6.91 4.14
C ASN A 198 -0.30 7.86 4.66
N ARG A 199 -0.08 8.95 3.97
CA ARG A 199 0.84 10.02 4.38
C ARG A 199 0.20 11.01 5.36
N VAL A 200 1.03 11.83 6.02
CA VAL A 200 0.64 13.06 6.72
C VAL A 200 1.21 14.30 6.03
N GLY A 201 0.92 15.48 6.55
CA GLY A 201 1.42 16.77 6.07
C GLY A 201 0.61 17.33 4.90
N ALA A 202 1.14 18.32 4.21
CA ALA A 202 0.55 18.93 3.02
C ALA A 202 1.33 18.55 1.75
N ASP A 203 0.66 18.51 0.60
CA ASP A 203 1.33 18.36 -0.69
C ASP A 203 1.66 19.74 -1.30
N GLY A 204 2.29 19.75 -2.47
CA GLY A 204 2.71 20.97 -3.15
C GLY A 204 1.59 21.85 -3.71
N VAL A 205 0.32 21.47 -3.48
CA VAL A 205 -0.88 22.25 -3.82
C VAL A 205 -1.76 22.47 -2.58
N ASP A 206 -1.14 22.43 -1.39
CA ASP A 206 -1.75 22.66 -0.08
C ASP A 206 -2.89 21.69 0.29
N THR A 207 -2.92 20.51 -0.30
CA THR A 207 -3.85 19.46 0.13
C THR A 207 -3.35 18.83 1.43
N ALA A 208 -4.12 18.99 2.50
CA ALA A 208 -3.78 18.41 3.80
C ALA A 208 -4.06 16.90 3.84
N HIS A 209 -3.15 16.15 4.48
CA HIS A 209 -3.23 14.73 4.74
C HIS A 209 -3.05 14.46 6.23
N SER A 210 -4.04 13.83 6.86
CA SER A 210 -4.06 13.60 8.31
C SER A 210 -3.52 12.24 8.73
N GLY A 211 -3.05 11.42 7.78
CA GLY A 211 -2.67 10.04 8.05
C GLY A 211 -3.84 9.08 7.98
N GLY A 212 -3.97 8.21 8.99
CA GLY A 212 -4.93 7.11 9.01
C GLY A 212 -4.33 5.81 8.52
N THR A 213 -3.02 5.66 8.66
CA THR A 213 -2.37 4.36 8.51
C THR A 213 -2.88 3.43 9.60
N THR A 214 -3.39 2.26 9.18
CA THR A 214 -4.09 1.34 10.09
C THR A 214 -3.97 -0.10 9.62
N ILE A 215 -4.02 -1.02 10.58
CA ILE A 215 -4.11 -2.47 10.35
C ILE A 215 -5.40 -2.95 10.98
N ILE A 216 -6.21 -3.64 10.20
CA ILE A 216 -7.58 -4.04 10.52
C ILE A 216 -7.69 -5.55 10.35
N ASP A 217 -8.39 -6.21 11.26
CA ASP A 217 -8.66 -7.64 11.14
C ASP A 217 -9.88 -7.93 10.23
N PHE A 218 -10.10 -9.20 9.97
CA PHE A 218 -11.16 -9.70 9.10
C PHE A 218 -12.59 -9.49 9.65
N THR A 219 -12.73 -9.03 10.90
CA THR A 219 -14.03 -8.63 11.50
C THR A 219 -14.28 -7.13 11.37
N GLY A 220 -13.30 -6.36 10.88
CA GLY A 220 -13.35 -4.91 10.77
C GLY A 220 -12.83 -4.16 12.00
N GLU A 221 -12.32 -4.89 13.01
CA GLU A 221 -11.72 -4.29 14.20
C GLU A 221 -10.30 -3.78 13.90
N THR A 222 -9.99 -2.60 14.44
CA THR A 222 -8.67 -2.00 14.30
C THR A 222 -7.69 -2.65 15.26
N ILE A 223 -6.69 -3.36 14.75
CA ILE A 223 -5.61 -3.97 15.55
C ILE A 223 -4.65 -2.89 16.04
N VAL A 224 -4.19 -2.03 15.12
CA VAL A 224 -3.31 -0.89 15.42
C VAL A 224 -3.52 0.22 14.41
N ALA A 225 -3.44 1.47 14.87
CA ALA A 225 -3.53 2.65 14.01
C ALA A 225 -2.48 3.69 14.41
N ALA A 226 -1.99 4.40 13.40
CA ALA A 226 -1.12 5.55 13.59
C ALA A 226 -1.91 6.76 14.14
N SER A 227 -1.27 7.56 14.98
CA SER A 227 -1.83 8.82 15.45
C SER A 227 -1.99 9.81 14.30
N ASP A 228 -3.09 10.57 14.32
CA ASP A 228 -3.35 11.58 13.31
C ASP A 228 -2.26 12.66 13.32
N ASN A 229 -1.86 13.09 12.13
CA ASN A 229 -0.86 14.14 11.90
C ASN A 229 0.53 13.84 12.53
N GLN A 230 0.82 12.58 12.87
CA GLN A 230 2.11 12.16 13.42
C GLN A 230 2.85 11.28 12.43
N GLN A 231 4.17 11.45 12.34
CA GLN A 231 5.04 10.53 11.62
C GLN A 231 5.38 9.35 12.54
N GLN A 232 5.09 8.14 12.10
CA GLN A 232 5.39 6.93 12.86
C GLN A 232 5.36 5.68 11.99
N ILE A 233 5.96 4.62 12.47
CA ILE A 233 5.82 3.28 11.93
C ILE A 233 4.99 2.47 12.92
N ILE A 234 3.84 1.97 12.46
CA ILE A 234 3.02 1.03 13.22
C ILE A 234 3.36 -0.40 12.79
N THR A 235 3.27 -1.34 13.71
CA THR A 235 3.58 -2.73 13.42
C THR A 235 2.71 -3.69 14.23
N THR A 236 2.43 -4.85 13.64
CA THR A 236 1.81 -5.99 14.33
C THR A 236 2.15 -7.29 13.60
N GLN A 237 2.04 -8.40 14.31
CA GLN A 237 2.08 -9.72 13.72
C GLN A 237 0.65 -10.19 13.45
N LEU A 238 0.36 -10.53 12.21
CA LEU A 238 -0.92 -11.08 11.76
C LEU A 238 -0.88 -12.61 11.86
N ASP A 239 -1.90 -13.18 12.49
CA ASP A 239 -2.07 -14.64 12.64
C ASP A 239 -3.15 -15.14 11.68
N PHE A 240 -2.72 -15.77 10.58
CA PHE A 240 -3.61 -16.25 9.54
C PHE A 240 -4.35 -17.54 9.92
N SER A 241 -3.90 -18.25 10.96
CA SER A 241 -4.68 -19.39 11.48
C SER A 241 -6.02 -18.96 12.08
N LYS A 242 -6.07 -17.74 12.65
CA LYS A 242 -7.32 -17.16 13.13
C LYS A 242 -8.27 -16.78 11.99
N LEU A 243 -7.73 -16.31 10.87
CA LEU A 243 -8.50 -16.02 9.67
C LEU A 243 -9.09 -17.32 9.07
N GLU A 244 -8.31 -18.39 8.98
CA GLU A 244 -8.76 -19.70 8.52
C GLU A 244 -9.90 -20.21 9.42
N GLN A 245 -9.69 -20.21 10.73
CA GLN A 245 -10.73 -20.61 11.68
C GLN A 245 -12.00 -19.75 11.58
N PHE A 246 -11.86 -18.46 11.35
CA PHE A 246 -13.01 -17.56 11.15
C PHE A 246 -13.79 -17.94 9.88
N LYS A 247 -13.09 -18.16 8.76
CA LYS A 247 -13.70 -18.60 7.49
C LYS A 247 -14.40 -19.95 7.62
N ASP A 248 -13.81 -20.90 8.35
CA ASP A 248 -14.42 -22.21 8.61
C ASP A 248 -15.72 -22.11 9.42
N ASN A 249 -15.73 -21.22 10.42
CA ASN A 249 -16.90 -21.01 11.28
C ASN A 249 -18.00 -20.18 10.61
N PHE A 250 -17.64 -19.29 9.70
CA PHE A 250 -18.55 -18.42 8.95
C PHE A 250 -18.13 -18.32 7.48
N PRO A 251 -18.45 -19.35 6.67
CA PRO A 251 -17.97 -19.45 5.30
C PRO A 251 -18.80 -18.60 4.31
N ALA A 252 -18.96 -17.29 4.57
CA ALA A 252 -19.77 -16.39 3.74
C ALA A 252 -19.29 -16.30 2.28
N PHE A 253 -18.05 -16.69 2.01
CA PHE A 253 -17.51 -16.76 0.65
C PHE A 253 -18.18 -17.83 -0.23
N LEU A 254 -18.83 -18.85 0.37
CA LEU A 254 -19.58 -19.88 -0.36
C LEU A 254 -20.89 -19.34 -0.94
N ASP A 255 -21.42 -18.26 -0.37
CA ASP A 255 -22.67 -17.63 -0.80
C ASP A 255 -22.41 -16.46 -1.80
N ALA A 256 -21.14 -16.24 -2.17
CA ALA A 256 -20.77 -15.13 -3.03
C ALA A 256 -21.13 -15.38 -4.50
N ASP A 257 -21.61 -14.34 -5.17
CA ASP A 257 -21.86 -14.38 -6.61
C ASP A 257 -20.58 -14.57 -7.43
N GLU A 258 -20.67 -15.30 -8.53
CA GLU A 258 -19.61 -15.40 -9.52
C GLU A 258 -19.70 -14.25 -10.53
N PHE A 259 -18.57 -13.66 -10.89
CA PHE A 259 -18.48 -12.62 -11.91
C PHE A 259 -17.11 -12.62 -12.59
N ALA A 260 -17.05 -12.06 -13.80
CA ALA A 260 -15.81 -11.85 -14.54
C ALA A 260 -15.48 -10.35 -14.62
N LEU A 261 -14.20 -10.02 -14.47
CA LEU A 261 -13.67 -8.70 -14.79
C LEU A 261 -13.35 -8.67 -16.29
N THR A 262 -13.93 -7.75 -17.02
CA THR A 262 -13.73 -7.55 -18.46
C THR A 262 -12.90 -6.30 -18.74
#